data_79192eff6e485655a87eca7449bec26e
#
_entry.id   79192eff6e485655a87eca7449bec26e
#
_cell.length_a   1.000
_cell.length_b   1.000
_cell.length_c   1.000
_cell.angle_alpha   90.00
_cell.angle_beta   90.00
_cell.angle_gamma   90.00
#
_symmetry.space_group_name_H-M   'P 1'
#
loop_
_entity.id
_entity.type
_entity.pdbx_description
1 polymer ?
#
loop_
_entity_poly.entity_id
_entity_poly.type
_entity_poly.pdbx_seq_one_letter_code
_entity_poly.pdbx_strand_id
1 'polypeptide(L)'
;VDLLVIHNISLPPGEFGGHYITDLFLNRLDCDRHPFFDQLRALKVSSHFLIRRNGSLIQFVSADKRAWHAGVSSYRGRQGCNDFSIGIEIEGTDYVPFAPQQYDTLVSLTAALCRRYPLKAVTGHQHIAPERKTDPGPFFDWHCFREKLEKKNVHSFRNTPLEFWIG
;
A
#
# COMPACT_ATOMS: atom_id res chain seq x y z
N VAL A 1 -9.29 11.43 6.13
CA VAL A 1 -8.68 10.42 5.21
C VAL A 1 -9.64 10.19 4.07
N ASP A 2 -9.18 10.39 2.84
CA ASP A 2 -10.01 10.26 1.63
C ASP A 2 -9.30 9.57 0.45
N LEU A 3 -8.06 9.09 0.65
CA LEU A 3 -7.24 8.43 -0.36
C LEU A 3 -6.70 7.08 0.14
N LEU A 4 -6.69 6.05 -0.70
CA LEU A 4 -5.91 4.83 -0.52
C LEU A 4 -4.68 4.89 -1.41
N VAL A 5 -3.51 4.52 -0.87
CA VAL A 5 -2.26 4.41 -1.63
C VAL A 5 -1.78 2.97 -1.56
N ILE A 6 -1.63 2.37 -2.74
CA ILE A 6 -1.13 1.00 -2.89
C ILE A 6 0.37 1.06 -3.14
N HIS A 7 1.09 0.21 -2.41
CA HIS A 7 2.53 0.04 -2.48
C HIS A 7 2.89 -1.42 -2.77
N ASN A 8 4.13 -1.67 -3.16
CA ASN A 8 4.74 -2.99 -3.03
C ASN A 8 5.98 -2.93 -2.15
N ILE A 9 6.27 -4.01 -1.51
CA ILE A 9 7.47 -4.18 -0.70
C ILE A 9 7.97 -5.62 -0.72
N SER A 10 9.28 -5.79 -0.84
CA SER A 10 9.97 -7.04 -0.53
C SER A 10 11.24 -6.71 0.26
N LEU A 11 11.62 -7.53 1.22
CA LEU A 11 12.78 -7.26 2.05
C LEU A 11 13.43 -8.55 2.55
N PRO A 12 14.68 -8.84 2.11
CA PRO A 12 15.48 -8.12 1.10
C PRO A 12 14.78 -8.00 -0.25
N PRO A 13 15.23 -7.10 -1.16
CA PRO A 13 14.58 -6.94 -2.46
C PRO A 13 14.46 -8.26 -3.24
N GLY A 14 13.23 -8.59 -3.67
CA GLY A 14 12.93 -9.81 -4.41
C GLY A 14 12.71 -11.06 -3.54
N GLU A 15 12.92 -10.98 -2.23
CA GLU A 15 12.66 -12.07 -1.30
C GLU A 15 11.32 -11.88 -0.59
N PHE A 16 10.56 -12.97 -0.44
CA PHE A 16 9.24 -12.97 0.17
C PHE A 16 9.20 -13.81 1.44
N GLY A 17 8.24 -13.49 2.30
CA GLY A 17 8.13 -14.14 3.61
C GLY A 17 9.07 -13.53 4.66
N GLY A 18 9.40 -14.30 5.68
CA GLY A 18 10.27 -13.83 6.76
C GLY A 18 9.66 -12.69 7.60
N HIS A 19 10.51 -12.02 8.37
CA HIS A 19 10.07 -11.01 9.35
C HIS A 19 10.58 -9.60 9.06
N TYR A 20 11.48 -9.42 8.09
CA TYR A 20 12.18 -8.14 7.88
C TYR A 20 11.25 -6.96 7.55
N ILE A 21 10.19 -7.18 6.73
CA ILE A 21 9.21 -6.12 6.46
C ILE A 21 8.50 -5.70 7.75
N THR A 22 8.12 -6.67 8.58
CA THR A 22 7.48 -6.40 9.88
C THR A 22 8.43 -5.65 10.80
N ASP A 23 9.70 -6.05 10.85
CA ASP A 23 10.71 -5.40 11.68
C ASP A 23 11.03 -3.98 11.21
N LEU A 24 11.02 -3.74 9.89
CA LEU A 24 11.15 -2.41 9.33
C LEU A 24 10.04 -1.47 9.82
N PHE A 25 8.77 -1.87 9.68
CA PHE A 25 7.63 -1.04 10.07
C PHE A 25 7.44 -0.92 11.59
N LEU A 26 8.05 -1.80 12.36
CA LEU A 26 8.12 -1.71 13.83
C LEU A 26 9.39 -0.97 14.32
N ASN A 27 10.23 -0.44 13.41
CA ASN A 27 11.50 0.24 13.70
C ASN A 27 12.47 -0.61 14.54
N ARG A 28 12.55 -1.92 14.26
CA ARG A 28 13.44 -2.87 14.93
C ARG A 28 14.26 -3.73 13.96
N LEU A 29 14.33 -3.31 12.67
CA LEU A 29 15.11 -4.02 11.65
C LEU A 29 16.58 -4.04 12.06
N ASP A 30 17.15 -5.24 12.18
CA ASP A 30 18.58 -5.44 12.33
C ASP A 30 19.27 -5.25 10.97
N CYS A 31 19.84 -4.06 10.79
CA CYS A 31 20.45 -3.68 9.51
C CYS A 31 21.76 -4.41 9.20
N ASP A 32 22.34 -5.13 10.16
CA ASP A 32 23.57 -5.90 9.95
C ASP A 32 23.29 -7.28 9.30
N ARG A 33 22.02 -7.64 9.15
CA ARG A 33 21.60 -8.93 8.57
C ARG A 33 21.71 -9.03 7.06
N HIS A 34 21.71 -7.90 6.35
CA HIS A 34 21.80 -7.91 4.89
C HIS A 34 22.40 -6.59 4.38
N PRO A 35 23.32 -6.59 3.40
CA PRO A 35 23.96 -5.36 2.90
C PRO A 35 22.99 -4.29 2.41
N PHE A 36 21.87 -4.69 1.81
CA PHE A 36 20.82 -3.77 1.37
C PHE A 36 20.24 -2.95 2.52
N PHE A 37 20.24 -3.47 3.76
CA PHE A 37 19.60 -2.81 4.90
C PHE A 37 20.38 -1.60 5.42
N ASP A 38 21.65 -1.44 5.03
CA ASP A 38 22.43 -0.25 5.42
C ASP A 38 21.78 1.05 4.99
N GLN A 39 21.19 1.10 3.79
CA GLN A 39 20.44 2.27 3.32
C GLN A 39 19.13 2.53 4.06
N LEU A 40 18.64 1.55 4.81
CA LEU A 40 17.42 1.65 5.61
C LEU A 40 17.69 2.09 7.05
N ARG A 41 18.95 2.08 7.50
CA ARG A 41 19.37 2.30 8.89
C ARG A 41 18.86 3.63 9.48
N ALA A 42 18.81 4.68 8.66
CA ALA A 42 18.32 5.99 9.07
C ALA A 42 16.83 6.22 8.78
N LEU A 43 16.17 5.28 8.11
CA LEU A 43 14.77 5.44 7.72
C LEU A 43 13.84 5.08 8.88
N LYS A 44 12.86 5.97 9.10
CA LYS A 44 11.72 5.70 9.97
C LYS A 44 10.46 5.78 9.13
N VAL A 45 10.02 4.63 8.67
CA VAL A 45 8.84 4.48 7.82
C VAL A 45 7.81 3.59 8.50
N SER A 46 6.57 3.74 8.12
CA SER A 46 5.48 2.88 8.59
C SER A 46 4.39 2.82 7.53
N SER A 47 3.63 1.73 7.52
CA SER A 47 2.41 1.61 6.73
C SER A 47 1.23 1.27 7.64
N HIS A 48 0.02 1.49 7.18
CA HIS A 48 -1.15 1.07 7.95
C HIS A 48 -1.31 -0.45 7.87
N PHE A 49 -1.16 -1.02 6.67
CA PHE A 49 -1.39 -2.45 6.42
C PHE A 49 -0.30 -3.07 5.55
N LEU A 50 -0.09 -4.36 5.75
CA LEU A 50 0.70 -5.22 4.87
C LEU A 50 -0.13 -6.45 4.51
N ILE A 51 -0.18 -6.77 3.22
CA ILE A 51 -0.77 -8.01 2.70
C ILE A 51 0.37 -8.91 2.21
N ARG A 52 0.57 -10.04 2.86
CA ARG A 52 1.60 -11.02 2.51
C ARG A 52 1.23 -11.79 1.24
N ARG A 53 2.21 -12.48 0.64
CA ARG A 53 2.01 -13.32 -0.56
C ARG A 53 0.90 -14.37 -0.41
N ASN A 54 0.71 -14.90 0.78
CA ASN A 54 -0.34 -15.86 1.11
C ASN A 54 -1.71 -15.22 1.41
N GLY A 55 -1.84 -13.90 1.24
CA GLY A 55 -3.05 -13.14 1.53
C GLY A 55 -3.24 -12.77 3.01
N SER A 56 -2.34 -13.14 3.91
CA SER A 56 -2.48 -12.74 5.31
C SER A 56 -2.30 -11.22 5.47
N LEU A 57 -3.11 -10.62 6.35
CA LEU A 57 -3.17 -9.18 6.61
C LEU A 57 -2.54 -8.86 7.95
N ILE A 58 -1.65 -7.87 7.97
CA ILE A 58 -1.06 -7.31 9.19
C ILE A 58 -1.38 -5.83 9.24
N GLN A 59 -1.79 -5.33 10.40
CA GLN A 59 -1.97 -3.91 10.67
C GLN A 59 -0.87 -3.41 11.61
N PHE A 60 -0.16 -2.33 11.22
CA PHE A 60 0.88 -1.70 12.04
C PHE A 60 0.41 -0.40 12.68
N VAL A 61 -0.33 0.41 11.91
CA VAL A 61 -0.82 1.71 12.35
C VAL A 61 -2.34 1.72 12.22
N SER A 62 -3.02 2.27 13.24
CA SER A 62 -4.46 2.52 13.13
C SER A 62 -4.74 3.43 11.94
N ALA A 63 -5.78 3.11 11.15
CA ALA A 63 -6.18 3.96 10.03
C ALA A 63 -6.74 5.33 10.45
N ASP A 64 -7.00 5.54 11.74
CA ASP A 64 -7.31 6.86 12.33
C ASP A 64 -6.05 7.70 12.64
N LYS A 65 -4.87 7.13 12.46
CA LYS A 65 -3.57 7.78 12.72
C LYS A 65 -2.78 7.93 11.42
N ARG A 66 -1.81 8.84 11.43
CA ARG A 66 -0.88 9.03 10.33
C ARG A 66 0.16 7.91 10.29
N ALA A 67 0.39 7.32 9.11
CA ALA A 67 1.55 6.49 8.82
C ALA A 67 2.51 7.23 7.87
N TRP A 68 3.75 6.80 7.83
CA TRP A 68 4.82 7.42 7.05
C TRP A 68 5.19 6.52 5.86
N HIS A 69 4.31 6.48 4.84
CA HIS A 69 4.44 5.58 3.70
C HIS A 69 4.61 6.29 2.35
N ALA A 70 4.14 7.55 2.21
CA ALA A 70 4.10 8.24 0.93
C ALA A 70 5.28 9.20 0.70
N GLY A 71 5.98 9.63 1.78
CA GLY A 71 7.08 10.58 1.69
C GLY A 71 6.67 11.90 1.05
N VAL A 72 7.57 12.50 0.26
CA VAL A 72 7.26 13.68 -0.58
C VAL A 72 6.36 13.22 -1.71
N SER A 73 5.13 13.70 -1.72
CA SER A 73 4.08 13.20 -2.61
C SER A 73 2.98 14.25 -2.82
N SER A 74 2.28 14.15 -3.94
CA SER A 74 1.18 15.04 -4.29
C SER A 74 0.05 14.29 -4.97
N TYR A 75 -1.18 14.54 -4.54
CA TYR A 75 -2.39 14.04 -5.19
C TYR A 75 -3.25 15.22 -5.63
N ARG A 76 -3.42 15.42 -6.95
CA ARG A 76 -4.20 16.55 -7.53
C ARG A 76 -3.78 17.92 -6.96
N GLY A 77 -2.48 18.15 -6.85
CA GLY A 77 -1.91 19.39 -6.31
C GLY A 77 -1.90 19.48 -4.77
N ARG A 78 -2.51 18.53 -4.08
CA ARG A 78 -2.54 18.45 -2.63
C ARG A 78 -1.30 17.70 -2.13
N GLN A 79 -0.39 18.41 -1.48
CA GLN A 79 0.88 17.89 -0.99
C GLN A 79 0.73 17.05 0.29
N GLY A 80 1.72 16.18 0.56
CA GLY A 80 1.84 15.47 1.83
C GLY A 80 0.79 14.37 2.01
N CYS A 81 0.72 13.40 1.08
CA CYS A 81 -0.32 12.37 1.07
C CYS A 81 -0.40 11.55 2.36
N ASN A 82 0.66 11.46 3.17
CA ASN A 82 0.60 10.84 4.50
C ASN A 82 -0.48 11.45 5.42
N ASP A 83 -0.87 12.71 5.21
CA ASP A 83 -1.78 13.42 6.10
C ASP A 83 -3.26 13.06 5.85
N PHE A 84 -3.56 12.51 4.68
CA PHE A 84 -4.94 12.25 4.26
C PHE A 84 -5.15 10.90 3.57
N SER A 85 -4.17 10.00 3.64
CA SER A 85 -4.26 8.69 3.01
C SER A 85 -4.05 7.53 3.98
N ILE A 86 -4.51 6.35 3.55
CA ILE A 86 -4.17 5.06 4.15
C ILE A 86 -3.24 4.34 3.20
N GLY A 87 -2.04 3.94 3.67
CA GLY A 87 -1.09 3.14 2.90
C GLY A 87 -1.32 1.64 3.10
N ILE A 88 -1.35 0.91 2.00
CA ILE A 88 -1.45 -0.55 1.98
C ILE A 88 -0.25 -1.09 1.20
N GLU A 89 0.62 -1.77 1.90
CA GLU A 89 1.76 -2.47 1.33
C GLU A 89 1.34 -3.88 0.89
N ILE A 90 1.74 -4.28 -0.31
CA ILE A 90 1.52 -5.62 -0.81
C ILE A 90 2.87 -6.28 -1.02
N GLU A 91 3.11 -7.41 -0.35
CA GLU A 91 4.39 -8.11 -0.48
C GLU A 91 4.59 -8.54 -1.93
N GLY A 92 5.57 -7.94 -2.60
CA GLY A 92 5.78 -8.09 -4.03
C GLY A 92 6.95 -7.27 -4.53
N THR A 93 7.07 -7.19 -5.85
CA THR A 93 8.07 -6.41 -6.58
C THR A 93 7.47 -5.82 -7.84
N ASP A 94 8.23 -4.95 -8.52
CA ASP A 94 7.89 -4.44 -9.85
C ASP A 94 8.05 -5.49 -10.96
N TYR A 95 8.51 -6.70 -10.66
CA TYR A 95 8.98 -7.68 -11.64
C TYR A 95 8.21 -9.00 -11.65
N VAL A 96 7.36 -9.23 -10.66
CA VAL A 96 6.57 -10.47 -10.58
C VAL A 96 5.10 -10.19 -10.29
N PRO A 97 4.18 -10.98 -10.86
CA PRO A 97 2.75 -10.85 -10.59
C PRO A 97 2.42 -11.04 -9.11
N PHE A 98 1.43 -10.33 -8.64
CA PHE A 98 0.86 -10.52 -7.30
C PHE A 98 -0.02 -11.76 -7.27
N ALA A 99 -0.08 -12.43 -6.12
CA ALA A 99 -0.86 -13.64 -5.97
C ALA A 99 -2.37 -13.33 -5.88
N PRO A 100 -3.24 -14.20 -6.43
CA PRO A 100 -4.70 -13.98 -6.40
C PRO A 100 -5.26 -13.70 -5.01
N GLN A 101 -4.79 -14.41 -3.99
CA GLN A 101 -5.22 -14.22 -2.60
C GLN A 101 -4.85 -12.85 -2.02
N GLN A 102 -3.83 -12.17 -2.57
CA GLN A 102 -3.51 -10.79 -2.19
C GLN A 102 -4.59 -9.83 -2.66
N TYR A 103 -5.11 -10.01 -3.89
CA TYR A 103 -6.23 -9.21 -4.40
C TYR A 103 -7.52 -9.47 -3.59
N ASP A 104 -7.80 -10.72 -3.20
CA ASP A 104 -8.99 -11.05 -2.41
C ASP A 104 -8.96 -10.35 -1.04
N THR A 105 -7.80 -10.34 -0.40
CA THR A 105 -7.59 -9.62 0.86
C THR A 105 -7.65 -8.11 0.65
N LEU A 106 -7.01 -7.58 -0.39
CA LEU A 106 -7.03 -6.15 -0.71
C LEU A 106 -8.45 -5.63 -0.94
N VAL A 107 -9.26 -6.37 -1.70
CA VAL A 107 -10.67 -6.04 -1.97
C VAL A 107 -11.49 -6.05 -0.67
N SER A 108 -11.27 -7.06 0.18
CA SER A 108 -11.99 -7.17 1.46
C SER A 108 -11.62 -6.05 2.44
N LEU A 109 -10.33 -5.71 2.50
CA LEU A 109 -9.82 -4.59 3.29
C LEU A 109 -10.36 -3.25 2.76
N THR A 110 -10.29 -3.02 1.44
CA THR A 110 -10.83 -1.80 0.82
C THR A 110 -12.31 -1.63 1.10
N ALA A 111 -13.10 -2.69 0.99
CA ALA A 111 -14.52 -2.67 1.34
C ALA A 111 -14.76 -2.27 2.82
N ALA A 112 -13.96 -2.80 3.73
CA ALA A 112 -14.05 -2.43 5.15
C ALA A 112 -13.69 -0.96 5.39
N LEU A 113 -12.63 -0.47 4.73
CA LEU A 113 -12.19 0.92 4.83
C LEU A 113 -13.20 1.89 4.22
N CYS A 114 -13.81 1.56 3.07
CA CYS A 114 -14.86 2.39 2.46
C CYS A 114 -16.11 2.53 3.34
N ARG A 115 -16.43 1.53 4.15
CA ARG A 115 -17.53 1.63 5.12
C ARG A 115 -17.22 2.56 6.30
N ARG A 116 -15.95 2.68 6.65
CA ARG A 116 -15.50 3.43 7.86
C ARG A 116 -15.02 4.84 7.55
N TYR A 117 -14.42 5.05 6.39
CA TYR A 117 -13.77 6.30 6.01
C TYR A 117 -14.38 6.87 4.72
N PRO A 118 -14.42 8.21 4.57
CA PRO A 118 -14.95 8.87 3.37
C PRO A 118 -13.95 8.79 2.19
N LEU A 119 -13.50 7.58 1.88
CA LEU A 119 -12.57 7.34 0.78
C LEU A 119 -13.20 7.73 -0.54
N LYS A 120 -12.43 8.44 -1.38
CA LYS A 120 -12.86 8.92 -2.69
C LYS A 120 -12.09 8.23 -3.82
N ALA A 121 -10.81 7.94 -3.57
CA ALA A 121 -9.94 7.41 -4.61
C ALA A 121 -8.96 6.37 -4.07
N VAL A 122 -8.47 5.55 -4.98
CA VAL A 122 -7.32 4.69 -4.83
C VAL A 122 -6.29 5.02 -5.89
N THR A 123 -5.01 4.94 -5.52
CA THR A 123 -3.87 5.23 -6.40
C THR A 123 -2.67 4.38 -6.03
N GLY A 124 -1.66 4.35 -6.89
CA GLY A 124 -0.33 3.80 -6.60
C GLY A 124 0.63 4.88 -6.13
N HIS A 125 1.64 4.49 -5.36
CA HIS A 125 2.71 5.40 -4.93
C HIS A 125 3.40 6.08 -6.12
N GLN A 126 3.62 5.33 -7.21
CA GLN A 126 4.19 5.86 -8.46
C GLN A 126 3.41 7.05 -9.03
N HIS A 127 2.10 7.12 -8.83
CA HIS A 127 1.28 8.20 -9.38
C HIS A 127 1.34 9.48 -8.54
N ILE A 128 1.54 9.36 -7.22
CA ILE A 128 1.65 10.51 -6.31
C ILE A 128 3.10 10.96 -6.08
N ALA A 129 4.09 10.20 -6.58
CA ALA A 129 5.51 10.51 -6.52
C ALA A 129 6.26 9.98 -7.77
N PRO A 130 5.86 10.37 -9.01
CA PRO A 130 6.25 9.69 -10.25
C PRO A 130 7.75 9.73 -10.55
N GLU A 131 8.46 10.78 -10.13
CA GLU A 131 9.90 10.89 -10.34
C GLU A 131 10.74 10.08 -9.34
N ARG A 132 10.11 9.55 -8.31
CA ARG A 132 10.81 8.96 -7.15
C ARG A 132 10.40 7.52 -6.87
N LYS A 133 9.21 7.11 -7.30
CA LYS A 133 8.60 5.82 -6.95
C LYS A 133 8.02 5.11 -8.15
N THR A 134 8.14 3.79 -8.13
CA THR A 134 7.63 2.88 -9.16
C THR A 134 6.53 1.96 -8.65
N ASP A 135 6.41 1.80 -7.33
CA ASP A 135 5.46 0.91 -6.68
C ASP A 135 3.99 1.39 -6.81
N PRO A 136 3.02 0.50 -6.95
CA PRO A 136 3.09 -0.96 -6.89
C PRO A 136 3.64 -1.63 -8.16
N GLY A 137 4.06 -0.88 -9.18
CA GLY A 137 4.71 -1.34 -10.39
C GLY A 137 3.78 -1.92 -11.45
N PRO A 138 4.35 -2.28 -12.61
CA PRO A 138 3.58 -2.66 -13.80
C PRO A 138 2.90 -4.02 -13.67
N PHE A 139 3.31 -4.86 -12.71
CA PHE A 139 2.69 -6.17 -12.48
C PHE A 139 1.51 -6.12 -11.51
N PHE A 140 1.17 -4.94 -10.99
CA PHE A 140 -0.07 -4.77 -10.23
C PHE A 140 -1.25 -4.61 -11.19
N ASP A 141 -2.17 -5.58 -11.15
CA ASP A 141 -3.33 -5.62 -12.03
C ASP A 141 -4.47 -4.75 -11.49
N TRP A 142 -4.47 -3.47 -11.88
CA TRP A 142 -5.50 -2.49 -11.55
C TRP A 142 -6.89 -2.88 -12.07
N HIS A 143 -6.94 -3.57 -13.22
CA HIS A 143 -8.19 -4.02 -13.81
C HIS A 143 -8.82 -5.11 -12.97
N CYS A 144 -8.05 -6.14 -12.61
CA CYS A 144 -8.48 -7.20 -11.70
C CYS A 144 -8.97 -6.63 -10.37
N PHE A 145 -8.24 -5.68 -9.78
CA PHE A 145 -8.62 -5.05 -8.52
C PHE A 145 -9.96 -4.32 -8.64
N ARG A 146 -10.14 -3.51 -9.69
CA ARG A 146 -11.39 -2.78 -9.97
C ARG A 146 -12.56 -3.73 -10.16
N GLU A 147 -12.45 -4.72 -11.03
CA GLU A 147 -13.52 -5.71 -11.27
C GLU A 147 -13.96 -6.44 -10.00
N LYS A 148 -12.99 -6.83 -9.17
CA LYS A 148 -13.32 -7.52 -7.90
C LYS A 148 -14.05 -6.60 -6.91
N LEU A 149 -13.74 -5.30 -6.86
CA LEU A 149 -14.48 -4.33 -6.06
C LEU A 149 -15.91 -4.12 -6.59
N GLU A 150 -16.06 -3.99 -7.91
CA GLU A 150 -17.36 -3.85 -8.55
C GLU A 150 -18.26 -5.07 -8.31
N LYS A 151 -17.72 -6.28 -8.47
CA LYS A 151 -18.43 -7.55 -8.17
C LYS A 151 -18.89 -7.63 -6.71
N LYS A 152 -18.19 -6.99 -5.79
CA LYS A 152 -18.57 -6.89 -4.37
C LYS A 152 -19.43 -5.68 -4.04
N ASN A 153 -19.85 -4.89 -5.03
CA ASN A 153 -20.59 -3.64 -4.87
C ASN A 153 -19.90 -2.69 -3.84
N VAL A 154 -18.59 -2.60 -3.91
CA VAL A 154 -17.82 -1.72 -3.02
C VAL A 154 -17.90 -0.30 -3.56
N HIS A 155 -18.52 0.58 -2.79
CA HIS A 155 -18.66 1.99 -3.11
C HIS A 155 -17.96 2.85 -2.06
N SER A 156 -17.65 4.09 -2.42
CA SER A 156 -17.19 5.11 -1.48
C SER A 156 -18.26 5.42 -0.44
N PHE A 157 -17.90 6.19 0.60
CA PHE A 157 -18.76 6.58 1.70
C PHE A 157 -20.11 7.19 1.28
N ARG A 158 -20.19 7.83 0.10
CA ARG A 158 -21.42 8.44 -0.44
C ARG A 158 -22.13 7.58 -1.49
N ASN A 159 -21.87 6.27 -1.50
CA ASN A 159 -22.39 5.34 -2.50
C ASN A 159 -22.02 5.70 -3.95
N THR A 160 -20.90 6.43 -4.13
CA THR A 160 -20.30 6.70 -5.43
C THR A 160 -19.20 5.70 -5.71
N PRO A 161 -18.90 5.34 -6.96
CA PRO A 161 -17.75 4.49 -7.28
C PRO A 161 -16.45 5.07 -6.71
N LEU A 162 -15.59 4.19 -6.20
CA LEU A 162 -14.25 4.58 -5.80
C LEU A 162 -13.44 4.93 -7.07
N GLU A 163 -12.89 6.12 -7.11
CA GLU A 163 -12.09 6.57 -8.25
C GLU A 163 -10.75 5.84 -8.28
N PHE A 164 -10.34 5.36 -9.45
CA PHE A 164 -9.00 4.83 -9.70
C PHE A 164 -8.16 5.90 -10.37
N TRP A 165 -7.34 6.58 -9.59
CA TRP A 165 -6.42 7.61 -10.08
C TRP A 165 -5.05 6.97 -10.37
N ILE A 166 -4.89 6.47 -11.59
CA ILE A 166 -3.75 5.63 -12.01
C ILE A 166 -3.00 6.16 -13.22
N GLY A 167 -3.09 7.47 -13.49
CA GLY A 167 -2.43 8.16 -14.60
C GLY A 167 -3.31 8.34 -15.81
#